data_9564e38a71887808601b3b7f9362de79
#
_entry.id   9564e38a71887808601b3b7f9362de79
#
_cell.length_a   1.000
_cell.length_b   1.000
_cell.length_c   1.000
_cell.angle_alpha   90.00
_cell.angle_beta   90.00
_cell.angle_gamma   90.00
#
_symmetry.space_group_name_H-M   'P 1'
#
loop_
_entity.id
_entity.type
_entity.pdbx_description
1 polymer ?
#
loop_
_entity_poly.entity_id
_entity_poly.type
_entity_poly.pdbx_seq_one_letter_code
_entity_poly.pdbx_strand_id
1 'polypeptide(L)'
;TEDPVPYAQALADNPYAGTWASGAAANTGRSEVASAGTSTANMISGGEPPITGKAEQWNGSSWTEVSDLNQSRYAVMGAGTTTAAISFGGADPGNSRIGNTETWDGSSWTEVSDLNEGRFRLGSAQSATYTAALAFGGADPGGAVASTETWNGSTWTEVGDLNAPNYQIPGGAGTNTAALKIGGANDAGSEIALVESWNGSSWTEIADLNTARDNLGGAGTQTSAL
;
A
#
# COMPACT_ATOMS: atom_id res chain seq x y z
N THR A 1 -4.01 -34.97 -27.74
CA THR A 1 -3.70 -33.55 -27.91
C THR A 1 -5.01 -32.81 -27.82
N GLU A 2 -5.26 -32.14 -26.70
CA GLU A 2 -6.42 -31.27 -26.54
C GLU A 2 -6.28 -30.11 -27.53
N ASP A 3 -7.33 -29.80 -28.27
CA ASP A 3 -7.38 -28.62 -29.12
C ASP A 3 -7.25 -27.37 -28.24
N PRO A 4 -6.41 -26.41 -28.60
CA PRO A 4 -6.26 -25.21 -27.81
C PRO A 4 -7.60 -24.46 -27.73
N VAL A 5 -8.06 -24.18 -26.52
CA VAL A 5 -9.26 -23.37 -26.29
C VAL A 5 -9.11 -22.04 -27.04
N PRO A 6 -10.09 -21.64 -27.89
CA PRO A 6 -10.02 -20.36 -28.57
C PRO A 6 -9.80 -19.21 -27.59
N TYR A 7 -8.97 -18.24 -27.95
CA TYR A 7 -8.62 -17.10 -27.09
C TYR A 7 -9.85 -16.37 -26.50
N ALA A 8 -10.91 -16.24 -27.31
CA ALA A 8 -12.18 -15.65 -26.84
C ALA A 8 -12.88 -16.50 -25.77
N GLN A 9 -12.79 -17.85 -25.84
CA GLN A 9 -13.34 -18.75 -24.83
C GLN A 9 -12.50 -18.71 -23.55
N ALA A 10 -11.17 -18.68 -23.68
CA ALA A 10 -10.27 -18.56 -22.54
C ALA A 10 -10.49 -17.25 -21.76
N LEU A 11 -10.82 -16.14 -22.46
CA LEU A 11 -11.20 -14.88 -21.84
C LEU A 11 -12.58 -14.95 -21.16
N ALA A 12 -13.56 -15.64 -21.78
CA ALA A 12 -14.89 -15.80 -21.22
C ALA A 12 -14.89 -16.66 -19.95
N ASP A 13 -14.00 -17.66 -19.90
CA ASP A 13 -13.87 -18.60 -18.78
C ASP A 13 -12.90 -18.09 -17.69
N ASN A 14 -12.24 -16.95 -17.93
CA ASN A 14 -11.37 -16.33 -16.93
C ASN A 14 -12.20 -15.43 -15.97
N PRO A 15 -12.38 -15.85 -14.70
CA PRO A 15 -13.13 -15.03 -13.74
C PRO A 15 -12.48 -13.67 -13.44
N TYR A 16 -11.22 -13.49 -13.90
CA TYR A 16 -10.46 -12.23 -13.76
C TYR A 16 -10.40 -11.42 -15.07
N ALA A 17 -11.09 -11.86 -16.15
CA ALA A 17 -11.20 -11.12 -17.40
C ALA A 17 -12.18 -9.95 -17.26
N GLY A 18 -11.99 -9.12 -16.24
CA GLY A 18 -12.72 -7.86 -16.08
C GLY A 18 -12.26 -6.83 -17.13
N THR A 19 -13.21 -6.06 -17.64
CA THR A 19 -12.89 -4.87 -18.44
C THR A 19 -12.73 -3.67 -17.51
N TRP A 20 -11.65 -2.90 -17.72
CA TRP A 20 -11.51 -1.62 -17.05
C TRP A 20 -12.44 -0.59 -17.68
N ALA A 21 -13.21 0.11 -16.84
CA ALA A 21 -14.03 1.23 -17.24
C ALA A 21 -13.62 2.48 -16.46
N SER A 22 -13.74 3.64 -17.07
CA SER A 22 -13.48 4.90 -16.38
C SER A 22 -14.58 5.16 -15.34
N GLY A 23 -14.16 5.32 -14.07
CA GLY A 23 -15.02 5.82 -13.00
C GLY A 23 -14.96 7.35 -12.88
N ALA A 24 -15.67 7.91 -11.89
CA ALA A 24 -15.52 9.32 -11.56
C ALA A 24 -14.10 9.61 -11.01
N ALA A 25 -13.53 10.71 -11.44
CA ALA A 25 -12.25 11.17 -10.92
C ALA A 25 -12.37 11.63 -9.46
N ALA A 26 -11.29 11.50 -8.69
CA ALA A 26 -11.17 12.13 -7.38
C ALA A 26 -11.35 13.65 -7.52
N ASN A 27 -11.91 14.32 -6.51
CA ASN A 27 -12.16 15.77 -6.55
C ASN A 27 -10.86 16.58 -6.68
N THR A 28 -9.77 16.06 -6.13
CA THR A 28 -8.44 16.64 -6.27
C THR A 28 -7.50 15.59 -6.88
N GLY A 29 -6.97 15.85 -8.09
CA GLY A 29 -5.99 14.97 -8.73
C GLY A 29 -4.66 15.01 -7.96
N ARG A 30 -4.22 13.84 -7.46
CA ARG A 30 -2.96 13.68 -6.71
C ARG A 30 -2.44 12.25 -6.81
N SER A 31 -1.16 12.09 -6.58
CA SER A 31 -0.44 10.81 -6.55
C SER A 31 0.12 10.53 -5.16
N GLU A 32 0.74 9.37 -4.99
CA GLU A 32 1.42 8.95 -3.76
C GLU A 32 0.52 9.03 -2.51
N VAL A 33 -0.75 8.63 -2.67
CA VAL A 33 -1.79 8.63 -1.65
C VAL A 33 -1.82 7.31 -0.87
N ALA A 34 -2.22 7.34 0.39
CA ALA A 34 -2.69 6.14 1.09
C ALA A 34 -4.05 5.70 0.52
N SER A 35 -4.31 4.41 0.54
CA SER A 35 -5.60 3.85 0.13
C SER A 35 -6.07 2.82 1.16
N ALA A 36 -7.39 2.81 1.42
CA ALA A 36 -8.04 1.84 2.30
C ALA A 36 -9.46 1.54 1.81
N GLY A 37 -9.79 0.26 1.63
CA GLY A 37 -11.14 -0.15 1.24
C GLY A 37 -11.19 -1.13 0.07
N THR A 38 -12.27 -1.07 -0.68
CA THR A 38 -12.61 -1.97 -1.80
C THR A 38 -12.93 -1.18 -3.06
N SER A 39 -13.16 -1.86 -4.18
CA SER A 39 -13.58 -1.22 -5.44
C SER A 39 -14.92 -0.47 -5.36
N THR A 40 -15.77 -0.80 -4.40
CA THR A 40 -17.10 -0.19 -4.20
C THR A 40 -17.16 0.81 -3.04
N ALA A 41 -16.16 0.76 -2.14
CA ALA A 41 -16.06 1.66 -0.99
C ALA A 41 -14.58 1.82 -0.63
N ASN A 42 -13.98 2.93 -1.04
CA ASN A 42 -12.55 3.21 -0.84
C ASN A 42 -12.34 4.58 -0.22
N MET A 43 -11.22 4.76 0.43
CA MET A 43 -10.73 6.04 0.91
C MET A 43 -9.31 6.27 0.42
N ILE A 44 -9.02 7.50 0.00
CA ILE A 44 -7.67 7.97 -0.26
C ILE A 44 -7.34 9.14 0.67
N SER A 45 -6.10 9.21 1.15
CA SER A 45 -5.65 10.29 2.04
C SER A 45 -4.21 10.69 1.76
N GLY A 46 -3.89 11.97 2.00
CA GLY A 46 -2.58 12.54 1.72
C GLY A 46 -2.32 12.70 0.22
N GLY A 47 -1.03 12.77 -0.15
CA GLY A 47 -0.56 12.82 -1.53
C GLY A 47 -0.07 14.18 -2.00
N GLU A 48 0.32 14.23 -3.29
CA GLU A 48 0.86 15.42 -3.97
C GLU A 48 0.50 15.45 -5.47
N PRO A 49 0.69 16.56 -6.21
CA PRO A 49 0.78 17.95 -5.78
C PRO A 49 -0.60 18.62 -5.52
N PRO A 50 -0.71 19.63 -4.66
CA PRO A 50 0.25 20.00 -3.63
C PRO A 50 0.29 18.94 -2.52
N ILE A 51 1.38 18.88 -1.73
CA ILE A 51 1.42 18.00 -0.56
C ILE A 51 0.29 18.38 0.39
N THR A 52 -0.54 17.42 0.74
CA THR A 52 -1.80 17.68 1.41
C THR A 52 -2.15 16.62 2.45
N GLY A 53 -3.02 16.97 3.40
CA GLY A 53 -3.71 16.02 4.29
C GLY A 53 -5.08 15.58 3.78
N LYS A 54 -5.54 16.09 2.63
CA LYS A 54 -6.89 15.80 2.11
C LYS A 54 -7.23 14.33 2.09
N ALA A 55 -8.46 14.03 2.53
CA ALA A 55 -9.02 12.69 2.43
C ALA A 55 -10.34 12.72 1.68
N GLU A 56 -10.56 11.72 0.84
CA GLU A 56 -11.76 11.55 0.04
C GLU A 56 -12.24 10.11 0.11
N GLN A 57 -13.56 9.92 0.15
CA GLN A 57 -14.19 8.61 0.14
C GLN A 57 -14.95 8.36 -1.16
N TRP A 58 -14.78 7.16 -1.70
CA TRP A 58 -15.51 6.59 -2.83
C TRP A 58 -16.67 5.74 -2.36
N ASN A 59 -17.85 5.95 -2.90
CA ASN A 59 -19.08 5.20 -2.56
C ASN A 59 -19.56 4.23 -3.66
N GLY A 60 -18.70 3.95 -4.64
CA GLY A 60 -19.05 3.15 -5.82
C GLY A 60 -19.49 3.98 -7.03
N SER A 61 -19.72 5.29 -6.87
CA SER A 61 -20.16 6.18 -7.95
C SER A 61 -19.52 7.56 -7.94
N SER A 62 -19.17 8.10 -6.78
CA SER A 62 -18.60 9.45 -6.62
C SER A 62 -17.63 9.51 -5.45
N TRP A 63 -16.72 10.49 -5.51
CA TRP A 63 -15.83 10.85 -4.42
C TRP A 63 -16.42 11.98 -3.59
N THR A 64 -16.24 11.91 -2.28
CA THR A 64 -16.69 12.94 -1.32
C THR A 64 -15.53 13.27 -0.39
N GLU A 65 -15.20 14.56 -0.24
CA GLU A 65 -14.20 15.03 0.71
C GLU A 65 -14.69 14.80 2.14
N VAL A 66 -13.80 14.30 2.99
CA VAL A 66 -14.03 14.03 4.41
C VAL A 66 -12.98 14.75 5.24
N SER A 67 -12.93 14.55 6.56
CA SER A 67 -11.92 15.20 7.41
C SER A 67 -10.51 14.82 6.98
N ASP A 68 -9.63 15.81 6.90
CA ASP A 68 -8.24 15.66 6.48
C ASP A 68 -7.38 14.96 7.55
N LEU A 69 -6.26 14.37 7.15
CA LEU A 69 -5.18 13.99 8.05
C LEU A 69 -4.73 15.20 8.88
N ASN A 70 -4.35 14.96 10.13
CA ASN A 70 -3.82 16.03 11.01
C ASN A 70 -2.50 16.60 10.47
N GLN A 71 -1.72 15.80 9.75
CA GLN A 71 -0.50 16.23 9.11
C GLN A 71 -0.51 15.97 7.60
N SER A 72 -0.29 17.04 6.81
CA SER A 72 -0.11 16.93 5.35
C SER A 72 1.15 16.13 5.03
N ARG A 73 1.03 15.12 4.15
CA ARG A 73 2.12 14.22 3.77
C ARG A 73 1.83 13.48 2.48
N TYR A 74 2.88 13.00 1.83
CA TYR A 74 2.82 12.21 0.59
C TYR A 74 3.64 10.92 0.74
N ALA A 75 3.56 10.03 -0.24
CA ALA A 75 4.20 8.70 -0.22
C ALA A 75 3.85 7.90 1.04
N VAL A 76 2.61 8.02 1.45
CA VAL A 76 1.99 7.48 2.66
C VAL A 76 1.28 6.18 2.33
N MET A 77 1.28 5.23 3.28
CA MET A 77 0.57 3.97 3.16
C MET A 77 -0.68 3.91 4.03
N GLY A 78 -1.58 3.00 3.69
CA GLY A 78 -2.81 2.82 4.43
C GLY A 78 -3.33 1.38 4.38
N ALA A 79 -4.27 1.09 5.28
CA ALA A 79 -5.00 -0.16 5.34
C ALA A 79 -6.37 0.06 6.01
N GLY A 80 -7.30 -0.87 5.82
CA GLY A 80 -8.61 -0.81 6.47
C GLY A 80 -9.77 -0.58 5.52
N THR A 81 -10.76 0.19 5.96
CA THR A 81 -12.02 0.45 5.25
C THR A 81 -12.37 1.95 5.31
N THR A 82 -13.44 2.35 4.63
CA THR A 82 -13.97 3.73 4.69
C THR A 82 -14.49 4.15 6.07
N THR A 83 -14.74 3.21 6.97
CA THR A 83 -15.25 3.49 8.33
C THR A 83 -14.22 3.27 9.42
N ALA A 84 -13.11 2.58 9.11
CA ALA A 84 -12.05 2.29 10.07
C ALA A 84 -10.74 2.03 9.29
N ALA A 85 -9.87 3.02 9.23
CA ALA A 85 -8.63 2.97 8.47
C ALA A 85 -7.42 3.41 9.32
N ILE A 86 -6.25 3.07 8.83
CA ILE A 86 -4.96 3.55 9.34
C ILE A 86 -4.17 4.16 8.18
N SER A 87 -3.45 5.24 8.44
CA SER A 87 -2.52 5.89 7.51
C SER A 87 -1.20 6.11 8.23
N PHE A 88 -0.07 5.72 7.62
CA PHE A 88 1.23 5.70 8.30
C PHE A 88 2.41 6.01 7.36
N GLY A 89 3.47 6.56 7.94
CA GLY A 89 4.69 6.94 7.24
C GLY A 89 4.50 8.10 6.28
N GLY A 90 5.41 8.21 5.33
CA GLY A 90 5.42 9.23 4.29
C GLY A 90 6.45 10.32 4.51
N ALA A 91 6.32 11.42 3.78
CA ALA A 91 7.14 12.60 3.92
C ALA A 91 6.27 13.86 4.06
N ASP A 92 6.71 14.79 4.92
CA ASP A 92 6.06 16.06 5.16
C ASP A 92 6.36 17.10 4.05
N PRO A 93 5.75 18.30 4.07
CA PRO A 93 6.05 19.35 3.09
C PRO A 93 7.51 19.84 3.09
N GLY A 94 8.26 19.58 4.15
CA GLY A 94 9.70 19.82 4.25
C GLY A 94 10.55 18.69 3.67
N ASN A 95 9.92 17.65 3.15
CA ASN A 95 10.57 16.41 2.66
C ASN A 95 11.29 15.63 3.77
N SER A 96 10.89 15.80 5.03
CA SER A 96 11.35 14.95 6.14
C SER A 96 10.57 13.64 6.12
N ARG A 97 11.26 12.51 6.22
CA ARG A 97 10.63 11.19 6.36
C ARG A 97 10.07 11.09 7.76
N ILE A 98 8.80 10.77 7.86
CA ILE A 98 8.07 10.77 9.13
C ILE A 98 7.46 9.40 9.42
N GLY A 99 7.35 9.07 10.70
CA GLY A 99 6.70 7.85 11.18
C GLY A 99 5.23 8.01 11.53
N ASN A 100 4.70 9.25 11.41
CA ASN A 100 3.35 9.58 11.86
C ASN A 100 2.32 8.55 11.42
N THR A 101 1.55 8.11 12.40
CA THR A 101 0.47 7.15 12.22
C THR A 101 -0.83 7.76 12.72
N GLU A 102 -1.85 7.72 11.89
CA GLU A 102 -3.19 8.21 12.21
C GLU A 102 -4.22 7.12 11.94
N THR A 103 -5.22 7.01 12.81
CA THR A 103 -6.37 6.12 12.64
C THR A 103 -7.64 6.90 12.37
N TRP A 104 -8.47 6.40 11.47
CA TRP A 104 -9.78 6.91 11.08
C TRP A 104 -10.90 6.13 11.74
N ASP A 105 -11.86 6.83 12.37
CA ASP A 105 -13.00 6.24 13.08
C ASP A 105 -14.34 6.31 12.30
N GLY A 106 -14.28 6.76 11.04
CA GLY A 106 -15.46 7.03 10.20
C GLY A 106 -15.85 8.51 10.17
N SER A 107 -15.22 9.37 10.99
CA SER A 107 -15.55 10.80 11.09
C SER A 107 -14.31 11.70 11.21
N SER A 108 -13.26 11.24 11.87
CA SER A 108 -12.05 12.02 12.15
C SER A 108 -10.80 11.14 12.18
N TRP A 109 -9.65 11.77 11.92
CA TRP A 109 -8.34 11.17 12.11
C TRP A 109 -7.80 11.48 13.49
N THR A 110 -7.21 10.50 14.13
CA THR A 110 -6.56 10.60 15.44
C THR A 110 -5.13 10.10 15.33
N GLU A 111 -4.17 10.92 15.78
CA GLU A 111 -2.77 10.53 15.86
C GLU A 111 -2.59 9.46 16.95
N VAL A 112 -1.81 8.43 16.64
CA VAL A 112 -1.51 7.30 17.50
C VAL A 112 -0.01 7.04 17.55
N SER A 113 0.46 5.90 18.08
CA SER A 113 1.90 5.60 18.12
C SER A 113 2.49 5.50 16.72
N ASP A 114 3.58 6.20 16.48
CA ASP A 114 4.30 6.25 15.20
C ASP A 114 5.06 4.96 14.89
N LEU A 115 5.42 4.78 13.62
CA LEU A 115 6.45 3.83 13.21
C LEU A 115 7.74 4.09 14.02
N ASN A 116 8.47 3.02 14.35
CA ASN A 116 9.74 3.14 15.06
C ASN A 116 10.79 3.91 14.25
N GLU A 117 10.66 3.89 12.92
CA GLU A 117 11.52 4.62 11.99
C GLU A 117 10.70 5.38 10.94
N GLY A 118 10.94 6.69 10.83
CA GLY A 118 10.29 7.54 9.82
C GLY A 118 10.78 7.21 8.42
N ARG A 119 9.87 6.81 7.53
CA ARG A 119 10.18 6.38 6.16
C ARG A 119 9.03 6.63 5.20
N PHE A 120 9.35 6.82 3.93
CA PHE A 120 8.39 7.07 2.87
C PHE A 120 8.54 6.03 1.74
N ARG A 121 7.58 5.98 0.82
CA ARG A 121 7.57 5.01 -0.30
C ARG A 121 7.78 3.56 0.14
N LEU A 122 7.20 3.24 1.27
CA LEU A 122 7.19 1.90 1.85
C LEU A 122 6.08 1.05 1.23
N GLY A 123 6.13 -0.26 1.42
CA GLY A 123 5.06 -1.19 1.08
C GLY A 123 4.12 -1.44 2.25
N SER A 124 2.91 -1.88 1.94
CA SER A 124 1.88 -2.23 2.91
C SER A 124 1.08 -3.45 2.45
N ALA A 125 0.61 -4.27 3.37
CA ALA A 125 -0.34 -5.35 3.08
C ALA A 125 -1.75 -4.77 2.91
N GLN A 126 -2.21 -4.62 1.67
CA GLN A 126 -3.43 -3.86 1.32
C GLN A 126 -4.74 -4.45 1.86
N SER A 127 -4.78 -5.75 2.17
CA SER A 127 -5.95 -6.40 2.79
C SER A 127 -5.90 -6.42 4.32
N ALA A 128 -4.93 -5.73 4.92
CA ALA A 128 -4.82 -5.59 6.36
C ALA A 128 -5.96 -4.74 6.94
N THR A 129 -6.24 -4.93 8.22
CA THR A 129 -7.22 -4.10 8.95
C THR A 129 -6.52 -2.90 9.59
N TYR A 130 -7.31 -1.89 9.99
CA TYR A 130 -6.78 -0.73 10.72
C TYR A 130 -6.17 -1.08 12.09
N THR A 131 -6.46 -2.26 12.64
CA THR A 131 -5.90 -2.76 13.91
C THR A 131 -4.77 -3.76 13.72
N ALA A 132 -4.43 -4.13 12.48
CA ALA A 132 -3.43 -5.14 12.18
C ALA A 132 -2.82 -4.85 10.80
N ALA A 133 -1.94 -3.86 10.73
CA ALA A 133 -1.24 -3.45 9.51
C ALA A 133 0.19 -4.01 9.46
N LEU A 134 0.77 -4.04 8.27
CA LEU A 134 2.16 -4.39 8.02
C LEU A 134 2.80 -3.31 7.15
N ALA A 135 3.93 -2.78 7.61
CA ALA A 135 4.76 -1.81 6.90
C ALA A 135 6.12 -2.45 6.59
N PHE A 136 6.58 -2.40 5.35
CA PHE A 136 7.85 -3.00 4.96
C PHE A 136 8.61 -2.16 3.93
N GLY A 137 9.93 -2.20 4.02
CA GLY A 137 10.81 -1.43 3.15
C GLY A 137 10.59 0.08 3.26
N GLY A 138 10.78 0.78 2.16
CA GLY A 138 10.74 2.23 2.07
C GLY A 138 12.13 2.84 2.12
N ALA A 139 12.19 4.15 2.28
CA ALA A 139 13.46 4.86 2.46
C ALA A 139 13.39 5.82 3.66
N ASP A 140 14.44 5.78 4.46
CA ASP A 140 14.75 6.73 5.53
C ASP A 140 15.70 7.82 5.01
N PRO A 141 16.22 8.73 5.85
CA PRO A 141 17.24 9.68 5.43
C PRO A 141 18.57 9.07 4.95
N GLY A 142 18.83 7.79 5.27
CA GLY A 142 20.03 7.06 4.86
C GLY A 142 19.90 6.34 3.51
N GLY A 143 18.70 6.15 3.01
CA GLY A 143 18.42 5.45 1.75
C GLY A 143 17.37 4.34 1.89
N ALA A 144 17.40 3.36 1.00
CA ALA A 144 16.48 2.22 1.05
C ALA A 144 16.70 1.36 2.29
N VAL A 145 15.62 0.91 2.92
CA VAL A 145 15.67 0.03 4.10
C VAL A 145 14.95 -1.30 3.86
N ALA A 146 15.29 -2.29 4.67
CA ALA A 146 14.63 -3.59 4.69
C ALA A 146 13.62 -3.74 5.83
N SER A 147 13.59 -2.79 6.74
CA SER A 147 12.83 -2.84 8.00
C SER A 147 11.36 -3.20 7.77
N THR A 148 10.85 -4.11 8.57
CA THR A 148 9.45 -4.51 8.59
C THR A 148 8.87 -4.30 9.98
N GLU A 149 7.73 -3.63 10.06
CA GLU A 149 7.00 -3.39 11.30
C GLU A 149 5.56 -3.88 11.19
N THR A 150 5.04 -4.43 12.27
CA THR A 150 3.64 -4.85 12.40
C THR A 150 2.92 -4.01 13.43
N TRP A 151 1.70 -3.59 13.10
CA TRP A 151 0.79 -2.85 13.97
C TRP A 151 -0.18 -3.78 14.68
N ASN A 152 -0.37 -3.62 15.98
CA ASN A 152 -1.26 -4.45 16.78
C ASN A 152 -2.55 -3.73 17.24
N GLY A 153 -2.84 -2.56 16.69
CA GLY A 153 -3.96 -1.69 17.08
C GLY A 153 -3.58 -0.60 18.08
N SER A 154 -2.34 -0.61 18.61
CA SER A 154 -1.86 0.40 19.57
C SER A 154 -0.40 0.81 19.40
N THR A 155 0.45 -0.10 18.95
CA THR A 155 1.89 0.15 18.76
C THR A 155 2.43 -0.60 17.56
N TRP A 156 3.47 -0.05 16.96
CA TRP A 156 4.29 -0.72 15.97
C TRP A 156 5.40 -1.53 16.65
N THR A 157 5.68 -2.69 16.10
CA THR A 157 6.74 -3.58 16.58
C THR A 157 7.56 -4.04 15.39
N GLU A 158 8.88 -3.90 15.47
CA GLU A 158 9.82 -4.40 14.49
C GLU A 158 9.81 -5.95 14.49
N VAL A 159 9.83 -6.52 13.29
CA VAL A 159 9.78 -7.97 13.05
C VAL A 159 10.86 -8.37 12.04
N GLY A 160 10.81 -9.57 11.45
CA GLY A 160 11.81 -10.02 10.48
C GLY A 160 11.81 -9.16 9.22
N ASP A 161 12.98 -8.67 8.83
CA ASP A 161 13.18 -7.76 7.70
C ASP A 161 13.09 -8.46 6.34
N LEU A 162 12.85 -7.68 5.29
CA LEU A 162 13.04 -8.08 3.89
C LEU A 162 14.46 -8.62 3.68
N ASN A 163 14.62 -9.54 2.73
CA ASN A 163 15.94 -10.10 2.41
C ASN A 163 16.90 -9.05 1.78
N ALA A 164 16.34 -7.96 1.23
CA ALA A 164 17.12 -6.85 0.70
C ALA A 164 16.39 -5.51 0.89
N PRO A 165 17.12 -4.40 1.12
CA PRO A 165 16.54 -3.06 1.15
C PRO A 165 15.76 -2.77 -0.13
N ASN A 166 14.59 -2.16 0.02
CA ASN A 166 13.70 -1.88 -1.08
C ASN A 166 12.83 -0.65 -0.82
N TYR A 167 12.65 0.20 -1.81
CA TYR A 167 11.77 1.37 -1.75
C TYR A 167 11.04 1.61 -3.08
N GLN A 168 10.39 2.79 -3.25
CA GLN A 168 9.54 3.15 -4.38
C GLN A 168 8.31 2.25 -4.49
N ILE A 169 7.61 2.17 -3.37
CA ILE A 169 6.30 1.53 -3.25
C ILE A 169 6.29 0.20 -3.98
N PRO A 170 6.85 -0.83 -3.34
CA PRO A 170 6.61 -2.17 -3.82
C PRO A 170 5.12 -2.45 -3.76
N GLY A 171 4.58 -3.14 -4.73
CA GLY A 171 3.24 -3.68 -4.63
C GLY A 171 3.11 -4.53 -3.37
N GLY A 172 2.04 -4.34 -2.62
CA GLY A 172 1.77 -5.12 -1.43
C GLY A 172 0.40 -5.78 -1.51
N ALA A 173 0.32 -7.06 -1.19
CA ALA A 173 -0.93 -7.80 -1.13
C ALA A 173 -0.98 -8.68 0.12
N GLY A 174 -2.19 -8.97 0.63
CA GLY A 174 -2.37 -9.86 1.78
C GLY A 174 -2.61 -9.11 3.10
N THR A 175 -2.26 -9.76 4.20
CA THR A 175 -2.52 -9.31 5.57
C THR A 175 -1.22 -9.16 6.36
N ASN A 176 -1.30 -8.68 7.60
CA ASN A 176 -0.14 -8.60 8.51
C ASN A 176 0.48 -9.96 8.87
N THR A 177 -0.18 -11.08 8.60
CA THR A 177 0.32 -12.45 8.87
C THR A 177 0.65 -13.24 7.62
N ALA A 178 0.20 -12.80 6.44
CA ALA A 178 0.42 -13.47 5.17
C ALA A 178 0.38 -12.43 4.03
N ALA A 179 1.54 -11.99 3.57
CA ALA A 179 1.65 -10.90 2.60
C ALA A 179 2.66 -11.23 1.48
N LEU A 180 2.55 -10.48 0.40
CA LEU A 180 3.56 -10.40 -0.66
C LEU A 180 4.13 -8.98 -0.73
N LYS A 181 5.43 -8.91 -0.92
CA LYS A 181 6.17 -7.74 -1.40
C LYS A 181 6.52 -7.99 -2.87
N ILE A 182 6.17 -7.09 -3.76
CA ILE A 182 6.23 -7.30 -5.21
C ILE A 182 6.98 -6.15 -5.87
N GLY A 183 8.10 -6.41 -6.53
CA GLY A 183 8.87 -5.39 -7.26
C GLY A 183 9.43 -4.28 -6.36
N GLY A 184 9.43 -3.04 -6.85
CA GLY A 184 10.01 -1.86 -6.21
C GLY A 184 11.37 -1.51 -6.79
N ALA A 185 12.16 -0.69 -6.08
CA ALA A 185 13.51 -0.32 -6.50
C ALA A 185 14.54 -0.60 -5.40
N ASN A 186 15.78 -0.86 -5.81
CA ASN A 186 16.92 -0.96 -4.90
C ASN A 186 17.47 0.43 -4.52
N ASP A 187 18.46 0.49 -3.64
CA ASP A 187 19.06 1.75 -3.16
C ASP A 187 19.68 2.60 -4.28
N ALA A 188 20.07 2.00 -5.39
CA ALA A 188 20.55 2.73 -6.58
C ALA A 188 19.42 3.31 -7.44
N GLY A 189 18.15 3.11 -7.07
CA GLY A 189 16.98 3.55 -7.83
C GLY A 189 16.68 2.69 -9.06
N SER A 190 17.27 1.49 -9.15
CA SER A 190 16.98 0.55 -10.24
C SER A 190 15.77 -0.31 -9.90
N GLU A 191 14.82 -0.40 -10.83
CA GLU A 191 13.68 -1.30 -10.71
C GLU A 191 14.12 -2.75 -10.50
N ILE A 192 13.39 -3.49 -9.68
CA ILE A 192 13.67 -4.89 -9.40
C ILE A 192 12.43 -5.76 -9.65
N ALA A 193 12.67 -7.03 -9.97
CA ALA A 193 11.60 -8.01 -10.18
C ALA A 193 11.31 -8.85 -8.92
N LEU A 194 12.09 -8.67 -7.87
CA LEU A 194 12.10 -9.50 -6.68
C LEU A 194 10.74 -9.56 -6.00
N VAL A 195 10.28 -10.76 -5.71
CA VAL A 195 9.04 -11.00 -4.95
C VAL A 195 9.37 -11.77 -3.68
N GLU A 196 8.89 -11.28 -2.56
CA GLU A 196 9.05 -11.93 -1.26
C GLU A 196 7.68 -12.24 -0.62
N SER A 197 7.61 -13.37 0.05
CA SER A 197 6.43 -13.89 0.74
C SER A 197 6.65 -13.83 2.25
N TRP A 198 5.71 -13.21 2.97
CA TRP A 198 5.68 -13.07 4.42
C TRP A 198 4.81 -14.15 5.07
N ASN A 199 5.32 -14.81 6.09
CA ASN A 199 4.60 -15.88 6.81
C ASN A 199 4.13 -15.49 8.23
N GLY A 200 4.19 -14.20 8.57
CA GLY A 200 3.88 -13.69 9.91
C GLY A 200 5.11 -13.51 10.81
N SER A 201 6.31 -13.97 10.36
CA SER A 201 7.55 -13.85 11.15
C SER A 201 8.80 -13.59 10.32
N SER A 202 8.84 -14.01 9.06
CA SER A 202 9.98 -13.85 8.16
C SER A 202 9.56 -13.73 6.71
N TRP A 203 10.39 -13.09 5.91
CA TRP A 203 10.27 -13.01 4.46
C TRP A 203 11.08 -14.11 3.79
N THR A 204 10.52 -14.65 2.72
CA THR A 204 11.17 -15.68 1.87
C THR A 204 11.03 -15.27 0.42
N GLU A 205 12.12 -15.24 -0.31
CA GLU A 205 12.12 -15.00 -1.76
C GLU A 205 11.38 -16.13 -2.48
N ILE A 206 10.55 -15.75 -3.44
CA ILE A 206 9.78 -16.67 -4.29
C ILE A 206 10.01 -16.32 -5.76
N ALA A 207 9.20 -16.87 -6.68
CA ALA A 207 9.36 -16.59 -8.11
C ALA A 207 9.15 -15.10 -8.43
N ASP A 208 10.12 -14.53 -9.12
CA ASP A 208 10.15 -13.13 -9.51
C ASP A 208 9.11 -12.76 -10.59
N LEU A 209 8.86 -11.47 -10.71
CA LEU A 209 8.15 -10.90 -11.85
C LEU A 209 8.91 -11.17 -13.16
N ASN A 210 8.19 -11.34 -14.25
CA ASN A 210 8.79 -11.46 -15.59
C ASN A 210 9.53 -10.18 -16.03
N THR A 211 9.18 -9.03 -15.46
CA THR A 211 9.78 -7.72 -15.78
C THR A 211 9.92 -6.92 -14.49
N ALA A 212 11.11 -6.40 -14.24
CA ALA A 212 11.36 -5.47 -13.14
C ALA A 212 10.48 -4.23 -13.27
N ARG A 213 9.91 -3.76 -12.17
CA ARG A 213 9.08 -2.55 -12.11
C ARG A 213 8.94 -2.03 -10.69
N ASP A 214 8.71 -0.74 -10.56
CA ASP A 214 8.43 -0.04 -9.31
C ASP A 214 7.06 0.67 -9.34
N ASN A 215 6.73 1.39 -8.27
CA ASN A 215 5.48 2.14 -8.12
C ASN A 215 4.24 1.30 -8.44
N LEU A 216 4.21 0.09 -7.94
CA LEU A 216 3.16 -0.88 -8.19
C LEU A 216 2.01 -0.73 -7.20
N GLY A 217 0.79 -0.78 -7.70
CA GLY A 217 -0.37 -1.13 -6.88
C GLY A 217 -0.42 -2.64 -6.69
N GLY A 218 -0.77 -3.08 -5.48
CA GLY A 218 -1.03 -4.48 -5.19
C GLY A 218 -2.43 -4.64 -4.62
N ALA A 219 -3.09 -5.74 -4.92
CA ALA A 219 -4.40 -6.09 -4.37
C ALA A 219 -4.55 -7.59 -4.22
N GLY A 220 -5.42 -8.02 -3.32
CA GLY A 220 -5.71 -9.43 -3.13
C GLY A 220 -5.04 -10.06 -1.90
N THR A 221 -4.95 -11.37 -1.92
CA THR A 221 -4.33 -12.16 -0.85
C THR A 221 -2.93 -12.63 -1.26
N GLN A 222 -2.16 -13.16 -0.31
CA GLN A 222 -0.84 -13.73 -0.59
C GLN A 222 -0.85 -14.82 -1.68
N THR A 223 -1.93 -15.59 -1.79
CA THR A 223 -2.05 -16.69 -2.76
C THR A 223 -2.80 -16.31 -4.03
N SER A 224 -3.38 -15.10 -4.10
CA SER A 224 -4.16 -14.59 -5.23
C SER A 224 -4.03 -13.07 -5.30
N ALA A 225 -2.87 -12.59 -5.72
CA ALA A 225 -2.55 -11.18 -5.88
C ALA A 225 -2.62 -10.74 -7.35
N LEU A 226 -2.95 -9.45 -7.54
CA LEU A 226 -2.93 -8.71 -8.82
C LEU A 226 -1.93 -7.58 -8.73
#